data_53abfe7c947db9e0674a68c0c8a9a096
#
_entry.id   53abfe7c947db9e0674a68c0c8a9a096
#
_cell.length_a   1.000
_cell.length_b   1.000
_cell.length_c   1.000
_cell.angle_alpha   90.00
_cell.angle_beta   90.00
_cell.angle_gamma   90.00
#
_symmetry.space_group_name_H-M   'P 1'
#
loop_
_entity.id
_entity.type
_entity.pdbx_description
1 polymer ?
#
loop_
_entity_poly.entity_id
_entity_poly.type
_entity_poly.pdbx_seq_one_letter_code
_entity_poly.pdbx_strand_id
1 'polypeptide(L)'
;MINLNELESQHHKNIKINIDKFKNLCSLRKTKKEIKKNTNGLILFKGRSLINDMPIVVIATGLNNKTSNKKTGDMIQTWILYDGIEPHKAFKIKELGSSVCGNCPHAGYNNNSCYVKWFHAPLNVYKAYKNDRYDYFDGDYEIFRNKSIRFGSCGDPSLIPLYMVKKIIDVCKNHTGYTHQWNNNFAIRFKGLLQASVDSFDEYLKASSLGFKCFYVKHESVEDPKNFIHCMASIEKGNKTSCNTCNLCDGSKADVVINAHGNTKNNVLVEV
;
A
#
# COMPACT_ATOMS: atom_id res chain seq x y z
N MET A 1 -23.09 5.25 -13.19
CA MET A 1 -22.43 4.13 -12.44
C MET A 1 -21.34 3.57 -13.35
N ILE A 2 -20.08 3.68 -12.94
CA ILE A 2 -18.96 3.13 -13.71
C ILE A 2 -18.99 1.61 -13.54
N ASN A 3 -19.02 0.87 -14.64
CA ASN A 3 -19.04 -0.60 -14.62
C ASN A 3 -17.65 -1.11 -14.19
N LEU A 4 -17.53 -1.62 -12.96
CA LEU A 4 -16.29 -2.13 -12.37
C LEU A 4 -15.64 -3.26 -13.20
N ASN A 5 -16.44 -4.07 -13.89
CA ASN A 5 -15.93 -5.13 -14.77
C ASN A 5 -15.30 -4.56 -16.04
N GLU A 6 -15.80 -3.42 -16.56
CA GLU A 6 -15.18 -2.71 -17.68
C GLU A 6 -13.86 -2.06 -17.27
N LEU A 7 -13.77 -1.49 -16.08
CA LEU A 7 -12.53 -0.94 -15.53
C LEU A 7 -11.46 -2.03 -15.33
N GLU A 8 -11.83 -3.19 -14.81
CA GLU A 8 -10.90 -4.34 -14.69
C GLU A 8 -10.48 -4.87 -16.06
N SER A 9 -11.40 -4.98 -17.02
CA SER A 9 -11.09 -5.35 -18.40
C SER A 9 -10.14 -4.35 -19.06
N GLN A 10 -10.36 -3.06 -18.81
CA GLN A 10 -9.51 -1.98 -19.32
C GLN A 10 -8.13 -1.98 -18.67
N HIS A 11 -8.03 -2.29 -17.37
CA HIS A 11 -6.77 -2.52 -16.67
C HIS A 11 -5.99 -3.72 -17.25
N HIS A 12 -6.67 -4.83 -17.50
CA HIS A 12 -6.05 -6.01 -18.14
C HIS A 12 -5.50 -5.69 -19.54
N LYS A 13 -6.26 -4.95 -20.36
CA LYS A 13 -5.80 -4.49 -21.69
C LYS A 13 -4.59 -3.57 -21.58
N ASN A 14 -4.60 -2.62 -20.64
CA ASN A 14 -3.50 -1.69 -20.43
C ASN A 14 -2.22 -2.38 -19.94
N ILE A 15 -2.35 -3.42 -19.11
CA ILE A 15 -1.20 -4.25 -18.68
C ILE A 15 -0.62 -5.01 -19.88
N LYS A 16 -1.45 -5.64 -20.69
CA LYS A 16 -1.01 -6.39 -21.88
C LYS A 16 -0.30 -5.45 -22.88
N ILE A 17 -0.87 -4.28 -23.15
CA ILE A 17 -0.26 -3.25 -24.00
C ILE A 17 1.09 -2.76 -23.43
N ASN A 18 1.19 -2.60 -22.10
CA ASN A 18 2.43 -2.18 -21.46
C ASN A 18 3.50 -3.28 -21.50
N ILE A 19 3.12 -4.54 -21.33
CA ILE A 19 4.04 -5.69 -21.46
C ILE A 19 4.56 -5.79 -22.89
N ASP A 20 3.69 -5.67 -23.90
CA ASP A 20 4.08 -5.77 -25.30
C ASP A 20 4.94 -4.58 -25.77
N LYS A 21 4.61 -3.35 -25.36
CA LYS A 21 5.48 -2.18 -25.57
C LYS A 21 6.83 -2.33 -24.88
N PHE A 22 6.87 -2.94 -23.68
CA PHE A 22 8.11 -3.17 -22.96
C PHE A 22 8.98 -4.24 -23.64
N LYS A 23 8.41 -5.34 -24.10
CA LYS A 23 9.14 -6.35 -24.88
C LYS A 23 9.77 -5.74 -26.15
N ASN A 24 9.04 -4.87 -26.84
CA ASN A 24 9.55 -4.14 -28.00
C ASN A 24 10.66 -3.13 -27.64
N LEU A 25 10.51 -2.38 -26.52
CA LEU A 25 11.54 -1.45 -26.02
C LEU A 25 12.80 -2.17 -25.53
N CYS A 26 12.67 -3.35 -24.93
CA CYS A 26 13.83 -4.17 -24.55
C CYS A 26 14.60 -4.70 -25.77
N SER A 27 13.92 -5.00 -26.88
CA SER A 27 14.58 -5.41 -28.13
C SER A 27 15.35 -4.28 -28.83
N LEU A 28 14.93 -3.02 -28.62
CA LEU A 28 15.55 -1.82 -29.19
C LEU A 28 16.69 -1.23 -28.35
N ARG A 29 16.85 -1.66 -27.08
CA ARG A 29 17.82 -1.08 -26.12
C ARG A 29 19.21 -1.71 -26.12
N LYS A 30 19.59 -2.49 -27.13
CA LYS A 30 20.90 -3.21 -27.18
C LYS A 30 22.15 -2.33 -27.26
N THR A 31 22.05 -1.00 -27.19
CA THR A 31 23.21 -0.09 -27.37
C THR A 31 23.39 0.99 -26.30
N LYS A 32 22.62 1.01 -25.21
CA LYS A 32 22.87 1.90 -24.06
C LYS A 32 23.62 1.15 -22.97
N LYS A 33 24.65 1.79 -22.40
CA LYS A 33 25.41 1.37 -21.21
C LYS A 33 24.51 0.57 -20.26
N GLU A 34 24.83 -0.68 -19.97
CA GLU A 34 24.01 -1.55 -19.11
C GLU A 34 23.75 -0.86 -17.77
N ILE A 35 22.50 -0.47 -17.57
CA ILE A 35 22.06 0.05 -16.26
C ILE A 35 22.01 -1.15 -15.33
N LYS A 36 22.82 -1.13 -14.26
CA LYS A 36 22.79 -2.18 -13.24
C LYS A 36 21.41 -2.22 -12.59
N LYS A 37 20.63 -3.24 -12.92
CA LYS A 37 19.28 -3.44 -12.39
C LYS A 37 19.30 -3.76 -10.89
N ASN A 38 18.28 -3.31 -10.20
CA ASN A 38 18.08 -3.64 -8.80
C ASN A 38 17.11 -4.82 -8.69
N THR A 39 17.66 -6.02 -8.60
CA THR A 39 16.87 -7.28 -8.48
C THR A 39 16.07 -7.37 -7.19
N ASN A 40 16.20 -6.42 -6.26
CA ASN A 40 15.43 -6.36 -5.03
C ASN A 40 14.06 -5.68 -5.19
N GLY A 41 13.71 -5.22 -6.37
CA GLY A 41 12.43 -4.57 -6.64
C GLY A 41 11.90 -4.80 -8.04
N LEU A 42 10.58 -4.73 -8.18
CA LEU A 42 9.83 -4.88 -9.43
C LEU A 42 8.76 -3.81 -9.55
N ILE A 43 8.50 -3.35 -10.77
CA ILE A 43 7.32 -2.55 -11.11
C ILE A 43 6.17 -3.52 -11.34
N LEU A 44 5.22 -3.57 -10.40
CA LEU A 44 4.07 -4.46 -10.46
C LEU A 44 3.00 -3.95 -11.43
N PHE A 45 2.77 -2.64 -11.40
CA PHE A 45 1.71 -2.00 -12.18
C PHE A 45 2.09 -0.56 -12.50
N LYS A 46 1.69 -0.11 -13.68
CA LYS A 46 1.75 1.28 -14.09
C LYS A 46 0.46 1.60 -14.84
N GLY A 47 -0.28 2.61 -14.39
CA GLY A 47 -1.58 2.93 -14.97
C GLY A 47 -2.20 4.17 -14.37
N ARG A 48 -3.52 4.21 -14.33
CA ARG A 48 -4.31 5.32 -13.82
C ARG A 48 -4.90 5.01 -12.44
N SER A 49 -4.95 6.01 -11.58
CA SER A 49 -5.62 5.90 -10.28
C SER A 49 -7.13 5.74 -10.47
N LEU A 50 -7.74 4.82 -9.71
CA LEU A 50 -9.20 4.67 -9.66
C LEU A 50 -9.92 5.83 -8.95
N ILE A 51 -9.15 6.74 -8.33
CA ILE A 51 -9.70 7.86 -7.57
C ILE A 51 -9.92 9.07 -8.48
N ASN A 52 -8.93 9.44 -9.30
CA ASN A 52 -8.94 10.69 -10.04
C ASN A 52 -8.26 10.61 -11.42
N ASP A 53 -8.04 9.41 -11.93
CA ASP A 53 -7.45 9.14 -13.25
C ASP A 53 -6.01 9.68 -13.45
N MET A 54 -5.32 10.09 -12.39
CA MET A 54 -3.93 10.51 -12.47
C MET A 54 -2.98 9.31 -12.61
N PRO A 55 -1.79 9.50 -13.24
CA PRO A 55 -0.86 8.38 -13.44
C PRO A 55 -0.23 7.94 -12.12
N ILE A 56 -0.26 6.63 -11.89
CA ILE A 56 0.36 5.98 -10.72
C ILE A 56 1.25 4.82 -11.13
N VAL A 57 2.20 4.50 -10.26
CA VAL A 57 3.04 3.32 -10.36
C VAL A 57 3.01 2.54 -9.05
N VAL A 58 2.93 1.22 -9.14
CA VAL A 58 3.02 0.29 -8.01
C VAL A 58 4.33 -0.48 -8.11
N ILE A 59 5.14 -0.41 -7.05
CA ILE A 59 6.46 -1.03 -7.00
C ILE A 59 6.52 -1.94 -5.78
N ALA A 60 7.03 -3.17 -5.94
CA ALA A 60 7.40 -4.05 -4.84
C ALA A 60 8.91 -3.97 -4.59
N THR A 61 9.33 -3.95 -3.33
CA THR A 61 10.75 -4.02 -2.93
C THR A 61 10.94 -4.97 -1.76
N GLY A 62 12.17 -5.42 -1.54
CA GLY A 62 12.48 -6.41 -0.50
C GLY A 62 12.36 -7.85 -0.99
N LEU A 63 12.49 -8.07 -2.30
CA LEU A 63 12.37 -9.40 -2.90
C LEU A 63 13.52 -10.34 -2.50
N ASN A 64 14.74 -9.81 -2.43
CA ASN A 64 15.95 -10.61 -2.22
C ASN A 64 16.77 -10.20 -1.00
N ASN A 65 16.53 -9.00 -0.45
CA ASN A 65 17.28 -8.51 0.71
C ASN A 65 16.38 -8.42 1.93
N LYS A 66 16.92 -8.84 3.07
CA LYS A 66 16.27 -8.65 4.37
C LYS A 66 16.19 -7.16 4.70
N THR A 67 15.08 -6.76 5.32
CA THR A 67 14.91 -5.41 5.82
C THR A 67 15.39 -5.29 7.26
N SER A 68 15.95 -4.13 7.62
CA SER A 68 16.29 -3.80 9.01
C SER A 68 15.10 -3.25 9.81
N ASN A 69 13.92 -3.17 9.23
CA ASN A 69 12.73 -2.63 9.90
C ASN A 69 12.21 -3.62 10.95
N LYS A 70 12.47 -3.33 12.22
CA LYS A 70 12.05 -4.18 13.36
C LYS A 70 10.54 -4.39 13.44
N LYS A 71 9.73 -3.40 13.06
CA LYS A 71 8.26 -3.48 13.12
C LYS A 71 7.70 -4.43 12.05
N THR A 72 8.14 -4.30 10.81
CA THR A 72 7.60 -5.13 9.73
C THR A 72 8.31 -6.48 9.60
N GLY A 73 9.56 -6.58 10.03
CA GLY A 73 10.41 -7.72 9.75
C GLY A 73 10.70 -7.84 8.24
N ASP A 74 11.04 -9.05 7.79
CA ASP A 74 11.41 -9.34 6.41
C ASP A 74 10.19 -9.47 5.49
N MET A 75 9.42 -8.39 5.36
CA MET A 75 8.27 -8.34 4.46
C MET A 75 8.63 -7.59 3.18
N ILE A 76 8.21 -8.12 2.04
CA ILE A 76 8.15 -7.35 0.79
C ILE A 76 7.24 -6.14 1.02
N GLN A 77 7.67 -4.96 0.57
CA GLN A 77 6.93 -3.71 0.72
C GLN A 77 6.37 -3.28 -0.62
N THR A 78 5.09 -2.93 -0.71
CA THR A 78 4.53 -2.29 -1.91
C THR A 78 4.39 -0.78 -1.72
N TRP A 79 4.68 -0.06 -2.77
CA TRP A 79 4.71 1.40 -2.85
C TRP A 79 3.80 1.84 -3.98
N ILE A 80 2.75 2.58 -3.66
CA ILE A 80 1.86 3.19 -4.63
C ILE A 80 2.25 4.67 -4.70
N LEU A 81 2.79 5.10 -5.84
CA LEU A 81 3.37 6.43 -6.02
C LEU A 81 2.73 7.12 -7.22
N TYR A 82 2.56 8.43 -7.11
CA TYR A 82 2.24 9.26 -8.27
C TYR A 82 3.39 9.21 -9.29
N ASP A 83 3.09 8.93 -10.56
CA ASP A 83 4.11 8.77 -11.61
C ASP A 83 4.40 10.08 -12.36
N GLY A 84 4.52 11.18 -11.65
CA GLY A 84 4.83 12.48 -12.24
C GLY A 84 6.04 13.13 -11.59
N ILE A 85 5.90 13.51 -10.33
CA ILE A 85 6.93 14.19 -9.56
C ILE A 85 7.28 13.40 -8.29
N GLU A 86 8.30 13.84 -7.58
CA GLU A 86 8.80 13.21 -6.36
C GLU A 86 7.72 13.07 -5.29
N PRO A 87 7.62 11.91 -4.60
CA PRO A 87 6.52 11.58 -3.68
C PRO A 87 6.28 12.62 -2.59
N HIS A 88 7.34 13.20 -2.01
CA HIS A 88 7.22 14.18 -0.94
C HIS A 88 6.66 15.54 -1.41
N LYS A 89 6.78 15.84 -2.70
CA LYS A 89 6.16 17.01 -3.34
C LYS A 89 4.71 16.72 -3.70
N ALA A 90 4.47 15.57 -4.38
CA ALA A 90 3.14 15.14 -4.78
C ALA A 90 2.19 15.02 -3.57
N PHE A 91 2.66 14.47 -2.45
CA PHE A 91 1.88 14.26 -1.23
C PHE A 91 1.31 15.54 -0.61
N LYS A 92 1.89 16.72 -0.88
CA LYS A 92 1.42 18.02 -0.39
C LYS A 92 0.40 18.68 -1.32
N ILE A 93 0.29 18.23 -2.55
CA ILE A 93 -0.62 18.78 -3.56
C ILE A 93 -1.84 17.86 -3.63
N LYS A 94 -3.03 18.40 -3.31
CA LYS A 94 -4.27 17.62 -3.17
C LYS A 94 -4.56 16.75 -4.40
N GLU A 95 -4.50 17.31 -5.58
CA GLU A 95 -4.79 16.62 -6.84
C GLU A 95 -3.84 15.45 -7.09
N LEU A 96 -2.55 15.62 -6.76
CA LEU A 96 -1.52 14.60 -6.98
C LEU A 96 -1.47 13.58 -5.85
N GLY A 97 -1.53 14.05 -4.60
CA GLY A 97 -1.50 13.20 -3.42
C GLY A 97 -2.73 12.31 -3.31
N SER A 98 -3.91 12.82 -3.65
CA SER A 98 -5.14 12.04 -3.63
C SER A 98 -5.14 10.90 -4.66
N SER A 99 -4.34 10.98 -5.73
CA SER A 99 -4.19 9.88 -6.67
C SER A 99 -3.68 8.59 -6.04
N VAL A 100 -2.99 8.68 -4.90
CA VAL A 100 -2.40 7.54 -4.19
C VAL A 100 -2.92 7.35 -2.77
N CYS A 101 -3.53 8.38 -2.16
CA CYS A 101 -4.04 8.31 -0.78
C CYS A 101 -5.56 8.59 -0.68
N GLY A 102 -6.20 9.04 -1.75
CA GLY A 102 -7.64 9.33 -1.79
C GLY A 102 -8.05 10.36 -0.76
N ASN A 103 -9.07 10.03 0.02
CA ASN A 103 -9.61 10.87 1.09
C ASN A 103 -8.99 10.61 2.47
N CYS A 104 -7.85 9.93 2.54
CA CYS A 104 -7.17 9.63 3.81
C CYS A 104 -7.02 10.91 4.66
N PRO A 105 -7.53 10.97 5.89
CA PRO A 105 -7.46 12.16 6.75
C PRO A 105 -6.03 12.51 7.14
N HIS A 106 -5.13 11.52 7.17
CA HIS A 106 -3.72 11.71 7.53
C HIS A 106 -2.87 12.29 6.41
N ALA A 107 -3.39 12.39 5.18
CA ALA A 107 -2.62 12.86 4.03
C ALA A 107 -2.08 14.28 4.24
N GLY A 108 -0.95 14.59 3.57
CA GLY A 108 -0.27 15.88 3.72
C GLY A 108 -1.08 17.08 3.23
N TYR A 109 -2.03 16.85 2.35
CA TYR A 109 -3.00 17.87 1.87
C TYR A 109 -4.24 17.98 2.77
N ASN A 110 -4.37 17.15 3.81
CA ASN A 110 -5.41 17.20 4.85
C ASN A 110 -4.77 17.64 6.18
N ASN A 111 -4.82 16.83 7.23
CA ASN A 111 -4.27 17.17 8.55
C ASN A 111 -2.78 16.89 8.71
N ASN A 112 -2.14 16.26 7.71
CA ASN A 112 -0.71 15.96 7.70
C ASN A 112 -0.23 15.13 8.92
N SER A 113 -1.05 14.22 9.41
CA SER A 113 -0.70 13.31 10.52
C SER A 113 -0.07 11.98 10.07
N CYS A 114 0.15 11.79 8.77
CA CYS A 114 0.72 10.56 8.22
C CYS A 114 2.13 10.30 8.77
N TYR A 115 2.34 9.12 9.36
CA TYR A 115 3.64 8.71 9.90
C TYR A 115 4.67 8.34 8.81
N VAL A 116 4.25 8.20 7.55
CA VAL A 116 5.14 7.86 6.43
C VAL A 116 6.08 9.03 6.13
N LYS A 117 7.38 8.77 6.20
CA LYS A 117 8.40 9.77 5.85
C LYS A 117 8.63 9.77 4.33
N TRP A 118 7.81 10.52 3.60
CA TRP A 118 7.76 10.56 2.13
C TRP A 118 9.09 10.94 1.45
N PHE A 119 9.95 11.64 2.14
CA PHE A 119 11.29 12.04 1.66
C PHE A 119 12.40 11.01 1.96
N HIS A 120 12.09 9.87 2.58
CA HIS A 120 13.01 8.75 2.84
C HIS A 120 12.82 7.61 1.84
N ALA A 121 12.29 6.46 2.33
CA ALA A 121 12.14 5.26 1.52
C ALA A 121 11.26 5.46 0.26
N PRO A 122 10.10 6.15 0.31
CA PRO A 122 9.31 6.42 -0.90
C PRO A 122 10.09 7.19 -1.97
N LEU A 123 10.87 8.21 -1.57
CA LEU A 123 11.70 8.98 -2.49
C LEU A 123 12.82 8.14 -3.11
N ASN A 124 13.46 7.27 -2.32
CA ASN A 124 14.53 6.39 -2.81
C ASN A 124 13.99 5.38 -3.83
N VAL A 125 12.82 4.78 -3.55
CA VAL A 125 12.13 3.88 -4.47
C VAL A 125 11.75 4.61 -5.76
N TYR A 126 11.20 5.80 -5.65
CA TYR A 126 10.85 6.63 -6.81
C TYR A 126 12.07 6.97 -7.67
N LYS A 127 13.18 7.42 -7.06
CA LYS A 127 14.42 7.72 -7.76
C LYS A 127 14.99 6.49 -8.48
N ALA A 128 14.96 5.32 -7.83
CA ALA A 128 15.38 4.07 -8.45
C ALA A 128 14.50 3.72 -9.67
N TYR A 129 13.19 3.90 -9.54
CA TYR A 129 12.23 3.73 -10.64
C TYR A 129 12.52 4.70 -11.80
N LYS A 130 12.67 6.00 -11.54
CA LYS A 130 12.97 6.99 -12.59
C LYS A 130 14.33 6.79 -13.26
N ASN A 131 15.24 6.11 -12.61
CA ASN A 131 16.55 5.72 -13.18
C ASN A 131 16.52 4.33 -13.83
N ASP A 132 15.34 3.80 -14.18
CA ASP A 132 15.13 2.50 -14.85
C ASP A 132 15.80 1.32 -14.13
N ARG A 133 15.95 1.37 -12.79
CA ARG A 133 16.64 0.33 -12.01
C ARG A 133 15.78 -0.89 -11.70
N TYR A 134 14.46 -0.80 -11.85
CA TYR A 134 13.54 -1.92 -11.65
C TYR A 134 13.07 -2.48 -12.98
N ASP A 135 12.93 -3.80 -13.04
CA ASP A 135 12.27 -4.46 -14.13
C ASP A 135 10.76 -4.48 -13.91
N TYR A 136 10.02 -4.65 -14.99
CA TYR A 136 8.59 -4.88 -14.91
C TYR A 136 8.31 -6.31 -14.50
N PHE A 137 7.26 -6.48 -13.70
CA PHE A 137 6.73 -7.78 -13.34
C PHE A 137 6.21 -8.49 -14.61
N ASP A 138 6.70 -9.68 -14.85
CA ASP A 138 6.40 -10.47 -16.06
C ASP A 138 5.17 -11.39 -15.93
N GLY A 139 4.56 -11.42 -14.73
CA GLY A 139 3.40 -12.25 -14.42
C GLY A 139 3.72 -13.55 -13.68
N ASP A 140 5.00 -13.80 -13.38
CA ASP A 140 5.39 -14.95 -12.56
C ASP A 140 5.22 -14.66 -11.06
N TYR A 141 4.07 -15.07 -10.50
CA TYR A 141 3.75 -14.88 -9.09
C TYR A 141 4.58 -15.76 -8.15
N GLU A 142 5.30 -16.77 -8.65
CA GLU A 142 6.17 -17.62 -7.85
C GLU A 142 7.27 -16.85 -7.12
N ILE A 143 7.64 -15.66 -7.62
CA ILE A 143 8.59 -14.77 -6.95
C ILE A 143 8.14 -14.35 -5.54
N PHE A 144 6.84 -14.41 -5.25
CA PHE A 144 6.25 -14.10 -3.93
C PHE A 144 6.06 -15.36 -3.05
N ARG A 145 6.29 -16.57 -3.59
CA ARG A 145 6.07 -17.82 -2.87
C ARG A 145 6.86 -17.86 -1.58
N ASN A 146 6.16 -18.26 -0.50
CA ASN A 146 6.73 -18.36 0.85
C ASN A 146 7.31 -17.06 1.44
N LYS A 147 7.07 -15.92 0.81
CA LYS A 147 7.47 -14.60 1.33
C LYS A 147 6.27 -13.89 1.96
N SER A 148 6.54 -13.06 2.93
CA SER A 148 5.53 -12.19 3.53
C SER A 148 5.50 -10.86 2.80
N ILE A 149 4.30 -10.26 2.65
CA ILE A 149 4.14 -9.00 1.93
C ILE A 149 3.32 -7.99 2.73
N ARG A 150 3.73 -6.73 2.70
CA ARG A 150 2.96 -5.59 3.20
C ARG A 150 2.44 -4.78 2.02
N PHE A 151 1.13 -4.81 1.82
CA PHE A 151 0.45 -3.97 0.85
C PHE A 151 0.31 -2.54 1.39
N GLY A 152 0.69 -1.55 0.59
CA GLY A 152 0.53 -0.14 0.95
C GLY A 152 1.48 0.35 2.04
N SER A 153 2.78 0.07 1.94
CA SER A 153 3.78 0.72 2.81
C SER A 153 3.79 2.23 2.62
N CYS A 154 3.31 2.69 1.46
CA CYS A 154 3.06 4.06 1.09
C CYS A 154 1.99 4.07 -0.02
N GLY A 155 0.99 4.93 0.10
CA GLY A 155 -0.20 4.94 -0.75
C GLY A 155 -1.19 3.83 -0.41
N ASP A 156 -2.41 3.95 -0.91
CA ASP A 156 -3.51 3.04 -0.58
C ASP A 156 -3.46 1.76 -1.42
N PRO A 157 -3.40 0.57 -0.80
CA PRO A 157 -3.26 -0.69 -1.50
C PRO A 157 -4.49 -1.11 -2.32
N SER A 158 -5.66 -0.52 -2.09
CA SER A 158 -6.84 -0.80 -2.93
C SER A 158 -6.71 -0.27 -4.36
N LEU A 159 -5.67 0.52 -4.63
CA LEU A 159 -5.30 0.96 -5.98
C LEU A 159 -4.44 -0.06 -6.75
N ILE A 160 -3.98 -1.10 -6.10
CA ILE A 160 -3.36 -2.24 -6.78
C ILE A 160 -4.47 -3.06 -7.45
N PRO A 161 -4.33 -3.50 -8.71
CA PRO A 161 -5.35 -4.33 -9.34
C PRO A 161 -5.75 -5.54 -8.46
N LEU A 162 -7.03 -5.70 -8.18
CA LEU A 162 -7.54 -6.70 -7.24
C LEU A 162 -7.09 -8.13 -7.60
N TYR A 163 -7.11 -8.49 -8.89
CA TYR A 163 -6.66 -9.79 -9.33
C TYR A 163 -5.19 -10.06 -8.99
N MET A 164 -4.34 -9.02 -9.06
CA MET A 164 -2.92 -9.11 -8.70
C MET A 164 -2.75 -9.33 -7.19
N VAL A 165 -3.49 -8.58 -6.37
CA VAL A 165 -3.48 -8.77 -4.90
C VAL A 165 -3.91 -10.18 -4.55
N LYS A 166 -4.99 -10.70 -5.14
CA LYS A 166 -5.46 -12.09 -4.92
C LYS A 166 -4.40 -13.11 -5.29
N LYS A 167 -3.84 -13.03 -6.50
CA LYS A 167 -2.79 -13.96 -6.94
C LYS A 167 -1.52 -13.92 -6.08
N ILE A 168 -1.14 -12.76 -5.58
CA ILE A 168 -0.02 -12.66 -4.64
C ILE A 168 -0.38 -13.33 -3.31
N ILE A 169 -1.59 -13.10 -2.79
CA ILE A 169 -2.06 -13.71 -1.54
C ILE A 169 -2.13 -15.24 -1.66
N ASP A 170 -2.55 -15.77 -2.80
CA ASP A 170 -2.65 -17.21 -3.05
C ASP A 170 -1.29 -17.95 -2.91
N VAL A 171 -0.18 -17.27 -3.17
CA VAL A 171 1.16 -17.88 -3.16
C VAL A 171 2.04 -17.42 -2.00
N CYS A 172 1.80 -16.23 -1.44
CA CYS A 172 2.63 -15.69 -0.36
C CYS A 172 2.41 -16.44 0.95
N LYS A 173 3.39 -16.35 1.86
CA LYS A 173 3.29 -16.96 3.19
C LYS A 173 2.24 -16.28 4.05
N ASN A 174 2.24 -14.96 4.06
CA ASN A 174 1.28 -14.12 4.77
C ASN A 174 1.34 -12.69 4.23
N HIS A 175 0.33 -11.89 4.56
CA HIS A 175 0.28 -10.51 4.15
C HIS A 175 -0.32 -9.61 5.23
N THR A 176 -0.09 -8.30 5.07
CA THR A 176 -0.78 -7.25 5.82
C THR A 176 -1.12 -6.09 4.87
N GLY A 177 -2.16 -5.34 5.16
CA GLY A 177 -2.50 -4.14 4.40
C GLY A 177 -3.73 -3.44 4.95
N TYR A 178 -3.78 -2.12 4.76
CA TYR A 178 -4.87 -1.27 5.24
C TYR A 178 -5.31 -0.32 4.14
N THR A 179 -6.62 -0.09 4.01
CA THR A 179 -7.17 0.88 3.08
C THR A 179 -8.03 1.90 3.79
N HIS A 180 -7.82 3.20 3.53
CA HIS A 180 -8.76 4.27 3.91
C HIS A 180 -9.88 4.44 2.89
N GLN A 181 -9.81 3.73 1.75
CA GLN A 181 -10.82 3.81 0.71
C GLN A 181 -11.95 2.78 0.89
N TRP A 182 -12.03 2.11 2.06
CA TRP A 182 -12.93 0.98 2.35
C TRP A 182 -14.41 1.25 2.06
N ASN A 183 -14.86 2.52 2.06
CA ASN A 183 -16.23 2.94 1.73
C ASN A 183 -16.42 3.27 0.22
N ASN A 184 -15.38 3.16 -0.61
CA ASN A 184 -15.48 3.35 -2.05
C ASN A 184 -15.81 2.03 -2.76
N ASN A 185 -16.65 2.08 -3.78
CA ASN A 185 -17.12 0.90 -4.52
C ASN A 185 -15.98 0.01 -5.05
N PHE A 186 -14.87 0.60 -5.50
CA PHE A 186 -13.73 -0.17 -5.98
C PHE A 186 -12.98 -0.88 -4.84
N ALA A 187 -13.01 -0.33 -3.62
CA ALA A 187 -12.25 -0.85 -2.49
C ALA A 187 -13.04 -1.85 -1.64
N ILE A 188 -14.38 -1.82 -1.66
CA ILE A 188 -15.24 -2.82 -0.97
C ILE A 188 -14.86 -4.26 -1.36
N ARG A 189 -14.39 -4.47 -2.57
CA ARG A 189 -13.98 -5.79 -3.09
C ARG A 189 -12.71 -6.35 -2.42
N PHE A 190 -11.98 -5.53 -1.65
CA PHE A 190 -10.81 -5.95 -0.87
C PHE A 190 -11.17 -6.44 0.54
N LYS A 191 -12.46 -6.49 0.87
CA LYS A 191 -12.94 -7.09 2.10
C LYS A 191 -12.40 -8.52 2.26
N GLY A 192 -11.86 -8.82 3.46
CA GLY A 192 -11.20 -10.10 3.74
C GLY A 192 -9.77 -10.22 3.21
N LEU A 193 -9.27 -9.24 2.44
CA LEU A 193 -7.91 -9.17 1.92
C LEU A 193 -7.09 -8.03 2.53
N LEU A 194 -7.76 -6.93 2.89
CA LEU A 194 -7.19 -5.75 3.53
C LEU A 194 -8.07 -5.37 4.72
N GLN A 195 -7.50 -4.78 5.76
CA GLN A 195 -8.28 -4.15 6.82
C GLN A 195 -8.76 -2.76 6.38
N ALA A 196 -9.95 -2.35 6.83
CA ALA A 196 -10.35 -0.96 6.78
C ALA A 196 -9.53 -0.16 7.78
N SER A 197 -8.80 0.86 7.34
CA SER A 197 -8.20 1.85 8.24
C SER A 197 -9.28 2.82 8.67
N VAL A 198 -9.54 2.89 9.97
CA VAL A 198 -10.59 3.72 10.57
C VAL A 198 -9.98 4.61 11.64
N ASP A 199 -10.50 5.82 11.76
CA ASP A 199 -9.97 6.86 12.63
C ASP A 199 -10.98 7.29 13.71
N SER A 200 -12.19 6.70 13.68
CA SER A 200 -13.25 6.89 14.66
C SER A 200 -14.02 5.58 14.91
N PHE A 201 -14.75 5.55 16.04
CA PHE A 201 -15.60 4.41 16.36
C PHE A 201 -16.81 4.32 15.41
N ASP A 202 -17.32 5.45 14.94
CA ASP A 202 -18.38 5.49 13.91
C ASP A 202 -17.91 4.92 12.57
N GLU A 203 -16.70 5.23 12.16
CA GLU A 203 -16.11 4.61 10.97
C GLU A 203 -15.92 3.09 11.14
N TYR A 204 -15.50 2.65 12.33
CA TYR A 204 -15.43 1.23 12.67
C TYR A 204 -16.79 0.55 12.51
N LEU A 205 -17.87 1.12 13.06
CA LEU A 205 -19.20 0.54 12.94
C LEU A 205 -19.62 0.42 11.47
N LYS A 206 -19.38 1.45 10.67
CA LYS A 206 -19.69 1.46 9.22
C LYS A 206 -18.85 0.42 8.47
N ALA A 207 -17.54 0.38 8.66
CA ALA A 207 -16.66 -0.57 8.00
C ALA A 207 -16.96 -2.03 8.39
N SER A 208 -17.25 -2.26 9.67
CA SER A 208 -17.66 -3.55 10.20
C SER A 208 -19.01 -4.01 9.61
N SER A 209 -19.99 -3.10 9.45
CA SER A 209 -21.25 -3.42 8.80
C SER A 209 -21.10 -3.81 7.32
N LEU A 210 -20.06 -3.32 6.64
CA LEU A 210 -19.67 -3.74 5.30
C LEU A 210 -18.91 -5.07 5.30
N GLY A 211 -18.57 -5.62 6.49
CA GLY A 211 -17.86 -6.88 6.70
C GLY A 211 -16.36 -6.80 6.64
N PHE A 212 -15.76 -5.62 6.82
CA PHE A 212 -14.32 -5.48 6.99
C PHE A 212 -13.89 -5.83 8.41
N LYS A 213 -12.69 -6.38 8.54
CA LYS A 213 -11.88 -6.24 9.75
C LYS A 213 -11.18 -4.89 9.72
N CYS A 214 -11.02 -4.27 10.90
CA CYS A 214 -10.59 -2.89 11.00
C CYS A 214 -9.20 -2.74 11.63
N PHE A 215 -8.49 -1.72 11.19
CA PHE A 215 -7.28 -1.20 11.81
C PHE A 215 -7.58 0.22 12.31
N TYR A 216 -7.79 0.33 13.63
CA TYR A 216 -8.20 1.58 14.25
C TYR A 216 -6.98 2.37 14.73
N VAL A 217 -6.80 3.56 14.17
CA VAL A 217 -5.76 4.51 14.58
C VAL A 217 -6.39 5.54 15.48
N LYS A 218 -5.98 5.61 16.75
CA LYS A 218 -6.56 6.51 17.74
C LYS A 218 -5.52 7.39 18.42
N HIS A 219 -5.97 8.48 19.04
CA HIS A 219 -5.13 9.24 19.95
C HIS A 219 -4.82 8.42 21.23
N GLU A 220 -3.67 8.62 21.84
CA GLU A 220 -3.25 7.84 23.03
C GLU A 220 -4.14 8.06 24.26
N SER A 221 -4.88 9.18 24.35
CA SER A 221 -5.83 9.46 25.42
C SER A 221 -7.16 8.71 25.29
N VAL A 222 -7.45 8.11 24.14
CA VAL A 222 -8.67 7.34 23.92
C VAL A 222 -8.42 5.90 24.37
N GLU A 223 -9.36 5.30 25.12
CA GLU A 223 -9.25 3.91 25.53
C GLU A 223 -9.36 2.93 24.35
N ASP A 224 -8.72 1.77 24.49
CA ASP A 224 -8.84 0.70 23.49
C ASP A 224 -10.26 0.14 23.52
N PRO A 225 -10.97 0.00 22.39
CA PRO A 225 -12.26 -0.65 22.38
C PRO A 225 -12.14 -2.12 22.81
N LYS A 226 -13.11 -2.62 23.59
CA LYS A 226 -13.05 -3.94 24.25
C LYS A 226 -12.77 -5.12 23.34
N ASN A 227 -13.19 -5.07 22.09
CA ASN A 227 -13.08 -6.18 21.14
C ASN A 227 -11.86 -6.02 20.19
N PHE A 228 -10.98 -5.05 20.42
CA PHE A 228 -9.80 -4.85 19.61
C PHE A 228 -8.54 -5.45 20.25
N ILE A 229 -7.66 -5.97 19.40
CA ILE A 229 -6.33 -6.37 19.81
C ILE A 229 -5.38 -5.19 19.61
N HIS A 230 -4.76 -4.71 20.66
CA HIS A 230 -3.73 -3.67 20.51
C HIS A 230 -2.53 -4.21 19.74
N CYS A 231 -2.02 -3.44 18.78
CA CYS A 231 -0.94 -3.85 17.88
C CYS A 231 0.30 -4.31 18.67
N MET A 232 0.59 -5.62 18.66
CA MET A 232 1.71 -6.21 19.39
C MET A 232 3.08 -5.85 18.83
N ALA A 233 3.14 -5.35 17.59
CA ALA A 233 4.35 -4.83 16.94
C ALA A 233 4.53 -3.32 17.17
N SER A 234 3.71 -2.70 18.01
CA SER A 234 3.85 -1.28 18.34
C SER A 234 4.90 -1.04 19.42
N ILE A 235 5.43 0.18 19.44
CA ILE A 235 6.41 0.61 20.46
C ILE A 235 5.75 0.62 21.85
N GLU A 236 4.48 1.02 21.94
CA GLU A 236 3.70 1.08 23.18
C GLU A 236 3.55 -0.29 23.86
N LYS A 237 3.59 -1.36 23.07
CA LYS A 237 3.60 -2.74 23.56
C LYS A 237 5.01 -3.35 23.60
N GLY A 238 6.05 -2.55 23.45
CA GLY A 238 7.46 -2.98 23.52
C GLY A 238 7.93 -3.81 22.33
N ASN A 239 7.29 -3.68 21.14
CA ASN A 239 7.62 -4.44 19.92
C ASN A 239 7.75 -5.95 20.19
N LYS A 240 6.79 -6.54 20.92
CA LYS A 240 6.80 -7.95 21.32
C LYS A 240 6.89 -8.92 20.15
N THR A 241 6.57 -8.47 18.94
CA THR A 241 6.62 -9.25 17.71
C THR A 241 6.85 -8.32 16.50
N SER A 242 7.02 -8.89 15.31
CA SER A 242 6.99 -8.14 14.03
C SER A 242 5.73 -8.45 13.24
N CYS A 243 5.36 -7.60 12.30
CA CYS A 243 4.21 -7.84 11.42
C CYS A 243 4.34 -9.15 10.64
N ASN A 244 5.57 -9.50 10.21
CA ASN A 244 5.89 -10.77 9.56
C ASN A 244 5.54 -12.00 10.39
N THR A 245 5.62 -11.90 11.72
CA THR A 245 5.33 -13.01 12.66
C THR A 245 3.91 -12.93 13.20
N CYS A 246 3.43 -11.72 13.54
CA CYS A 246 2.11 -11.49 14.16
C CYS A 246 0.95 -11.83 13.22
N ASN A 247 0.98 -11.30 12.00
CA ASN A 247 0.03 -11.61 10.93
C ASN A 247 -1.46 -11.43 11.26
N LEU A 248 -1.81 -10.51 12.16
CA LEU A 248 -3.22 -10.21 12.50
C LEU A 248 -3.90 -9.30 11.48
N CYS A 249 -3.12 -8.50 10.74
CA CYS A 249 -3.64 -7.45 9.87
C CYS A 249 -3.79 -7.92 8.41
N ASP A 250 -4.32 -9.12 8.20
CA ASP A 250 -4.50 -9.73 6.87
C ASP A 250 -5.89 -9.47 6.25
N GLY A 251 -6.72 -8.68 6.92
CA GLY A 251 -8.08 -8.38 6.48
C GLY A 251 -9.15 -9.38 6.95
N SER A 252 -8.77 -10.51 7.56
CA SER A 252 -9.72 -11.57 7.93
C SER A 252 -9.73 -11.91 9.42
N LYS A 253 -8.62 -11.79 10.14
CA LYS A 253 -8.44 -12.37 11.46
C LYS A 253 -9.03 -11.54 12.60
N ALA A 254 -8.62 -10.30 12.73
CA ALA A 254 -8.92 -9.51 13.92
C ALA A 254 -9.13 -8.03 13.63
N ASP A 255 -9.86 -7.36 14.50
CA ASP A 255 -9.85 -5.91 14.60
C ASP A 255 -8.66 -5.50 15.47
N VAL A 256 -7.83 -4.59 14.96
CA VAL A 256 -6.57 -4.18 15.58
C VAL A 256 -6.61 -2.69 15.87
N VAL A 257 -6.15 -2.28 17.05
CA VAL A 257 -6.02 -0.87 17.44
C VAL A 257 -4.56 -0.49 17.65
N ILE A 258 -4.22 0.75 17.33
CA ILE A 258 -2.89 1.31 17.58
C ILE A 258 -3.01 2.80 17.95
N ASN A 259 -2.15 3.26 18.86
CA ASN A 259 -2.01 4.68 19.08
C ASN A 259 -1.33 5.36 17.90
N ALA A 260 -1.79 6.53 17.52
CA ALA A 260 -1.12 7.35 16.52
C ALA A 260 0.34 7.58 16.93
N HIS A 261 1.26 7.44 15.98
CA HIS A 261 2.69 7.56 16.22
C HIS A 261 3.40 8.33 15.11
N GLY A 262 4.65 8.70 15.36
CA GLY A 262 5.43 9.55 14.47
C GLY A 262 5.45 11.02 14.93
N ASN A 263 6.16 11.87 14.20
CA ASN A 263 6.38 13.26 14.59
C ASN A 263 5.11 14.13 14.52
N THR A 264 4.11 13.68 13.79
CA THR A 264 2.84 14.38 13.53
C THR A 264 1.65 13.73 14.24
N LYS A 265 1.89 12.85 15.23
CA LYS A 265 0.84 12.14 15.97
C LYS A 265 -0.19 13.06 16.62
N ASN A 266 0.23 14.26 17.05
CA ASN A 266 -0.65 15.23 17.69
C ASN A 266 -1.64 15.92 16.73
N ASN A 267 -1.47 15.70 15.41
CA ASN A 267 -2.43 16.18 14.41
C ASN A 267 -3.61 15.20 14.21
N VAL A 268 -3.57 14.04 14.85
CA VAL A 268 -4.71 13.11 14.86
C VAL A 268 -5.80 13.71 15.74
N LEU A 269 -6.99 13.87 15.17
CA LEU A 269 -8.13 14.45 15.87
C LEU A 269 -8.53 13.53 17.02
N VAL A 270 -8.79 14.13 18.18
CA VAL A 270 -9.46 13.46 19.31
C VAL A 270 -10.94 13.66 19.09
N GLU A 271 -11.69 12.58 18.92
CA GLU A 271 -13.15 12.66 19.03
C GLU A 271 -13.51 13.02 20.47
N VAL A 272 -14.21 14.14 20.63
CA VAL A 272 -14.74 14.64 21.91
C VAL A 272 -16.13 14.05 22.12
#